data_9b34ff530fcbb8afbf7f69c9c49999f3
#
_entry.id   9b34ff530fcbb8afbf7f69c9c49999f3
#
_cell.length_a   1.000
_cell.length_b   1.000
_cell.length_c   1.000
_cell.angle_alpha   90.00
_cell.angle_beta   90.00
_cell.angle_gamma   90.00
#
_symmetry.space_group_name_H-M   'P 1'
#
loop_
_entity.id
_entity.type
_entity.pdbx_description
1 polymer ?
#
loop_
_entity_poly.entity_id
_entity_poly.type
_entity_poly.pdbx_seq_one_letter_code
_entity_poly.pdbx_strand_id
1 'polypeptide(L)'
;CNTECLLERFYSPSLKKTFEAKLPKNLQGTSFGSRLKAFAITLHNLGRVTENKIQKILESIGIIISEGTISNIMIEEKRDEFTAEKNAIFTTGMENADYFQIDDTGARHAGKNHYLDVVYNDQFGSFFILDGKSKDDLRPIFGLKEGEQIDKPMISDAAQQFHSISSKQGLCWIHEIRHYRKLTPVLEQHRTLLSGFIDRLWQYYELLADFKENPDCGFGAYLGWLFDFIFSPTAKTGYVMLDETIASTRKRKDRLLKVLIYPELPLHNNGSEIAVREGVIKRKISYGT
;
A
#
# COMPACT_ATOMS: atom_id res chain seq x y z
N CYS A 1 12.97 33.00 8.50
CA CYS A 1 13.04 34.36 7.99
C CYS A 1 11.62 34.90 7.91
N ASN A 2 11.32 35.99 8.62
CA ASN A 2 10.07 36.73 8.49
C ASN A 2 10.24 37.75 7.38
N THR A 3 9.26 37.90 6.51
CA THR A 3 9.23 38.90 5.46
C THR A 3 8.13 39.90 5.81
N GLU A 4 8.50 41.14 6.02
CA GLU A 4 7.57 42.26 6.17
C GLU A 4 7.44 42.98 4.82
N CYS A 5 6.22 43.17 4.37
CA CYS A 5 5.93 43.89 3.14
C CYS A 5 5.22 45.22 3.49
N LEU A 6 5.91 46.31 3.25
CA LEU A 6 5.31 47.64 3.35
C LEU A 6 4.65 48.01 2.02
N LEU A 7 3.32 48.12 2.04
CA LEU A 7 2.54 48.49 0.85
C LEU A 7 2.27 49.99 0.84
N GLU A 8 2.71 50.65 -0.21
CA GLU A 8 2.40 52.05 -0.42
C GLU A 8 0.92 52.26 -0.79
N ARG A 9 0.35 53.29 -0.22
CA ARG A 9 -1.04 53.69 -0.47
C ARG A 9 -1.12 55.20 -0.73
N PHE A 10 -1.63 55.54 -1.90
CA PHE A 10 -1.76 56.92 -2.34
C PHE A 10 -3.22 57.26 -2.62
N TYR A 11 -3.62 58.45 -2.15
CA TYR A 11 -4.94 59.02 -2.53
C TYR A 11 -4.75 60.10 -3.62
N SER A 12 -5.45 59.99 -4.74
CA SER A 12 -5.48 61.01 -5.78
C SER A 12 -6.70 61.91 -5.56
N PRO A 13 -6.50 63.19 -5.15
CA PRO A 13 -7.63 64.13 -4.99
C PRO A 13 -8.36 64.42 -6.29
N SER A 14 -7.66 64.44 -7.43
CA SER A 14 -8.22 64.73 -8.74
C SER A 14 -9.10 63.57 -9.24
N LEU A 15 -8.74 62.34 -8.98
CA LEU A 15 -9.49 61.14 -9.36
C LEU A 15 -10.41 60.63 -8.24
N LYS A 16 -10.38 61.28 -7.07
CA LYS A 16 -11.10 60.84 -5.85
C LYS A 16 -10.96 59.33 -5.59
N LYS A 17 -9.78 58.76 -5.85
CA LYS A 17 -9.51 57.34 -5.79
C LYS A 17 -8.23 57.05 -5.03
N THR A 18 -8.28 55.98 -4.22
CA THR A 18 -7.12 55.44 -3.56
C THR A 18 -6.45 54.34 -4.43
N PHE A 19 -5.14 54.41 -4.56
CA PHE A 19 -4.29 53.43 -5.19
C PHE A 19 -3.45 52.76 -4.13
N GLU A 20 -3.35 51.44 -4.17
CA GLU A 20 -2.62 50.64 -3.22
C GLU A 20 -1.72 49.63 -3.97
N ALA A 21 -0.48 49.53 -3.55
CA ALA A 21 0.44 48.56 -4.09
C ALA A 21 -0.06 47.15 -3.77
N LYS A 22 0.13 46.20 -4.70
CA LYS A 22 -0.24 44.80 -4.49
C LYS A 22 0.95 44.02 -4.04
N LEU A 23 0.71 43.06 -3.16
CA LEU A 23 1.72 42.05 -2.81
C LEU A 23 2.22 41.34 -4.08
N PRO A 24 3.51 40.94 -4.14
CA PRO A 24 4.01 40.03 -5.17
C PRO A 24 3.14 38.78 -5.28
N LYS A 25 2.97 38.24 -6.49
CA LYS A 25 2.07 37.11 -6.74
C LYS A 25 2.30 35.92 -5.83
N ASN A 26 3.55 35.63 -5.50
CA ASN A 26 3.95 34.53 -4.61
C ASN A 26 3.65 34.77 -3.12
N LEU A 27 3.23 35.98 -2.74
CA LEU A 27 2.85 36.33 -1.37
C LEU A 27 1.35 36.67 -1.25
N GLN A 28 0.60 36.67 -2.36
CA GLN A 28 -0.83 36.93 -2.34
C GLN A 28 -1.59 35.72 -1.79
N GLY A 29 -2.56 35.95 -0.93
CA GLY A 29 -3.47 34.94 -0.40
C GLY A 29 -2.86 33.99 0.65
N THR A 30 -1.63 34.26 1.12
CA THR A 30 -0.99 33.41 2.16
C THR A 30 -0.29 34.25 3.20
N SER A 31 -0.49 33.87 4.47
CA SER A 31 0.24 34.47 5.61
C SER A 31 1.53 33.71 5.95
N PHE A 32 1.70 32.49 5.43
CA PHE A 32 2.80 31.60 5.74
C PHE A 32 3.57 31.19 4.47
N GLY A 33 4.88 31.32 4.50
CA GLY A 33 5.76 30.98 3.39
C GLY A 33 5.85 29.47 3.14
N SER A 34 6.22 29.11 1.91
CA SER A 34 6.31 27.69 1.45
C SER A 34 7.22 26.82 2.33
N ARG A 35 8.32 27.37 2.87
CA ARG A 35 9.22 26.64 3.76
C ARG A 35 8.57 26.22 5.09
N LEU A 36 7.74 27.09 5.68
CA LEU A 36 6.99 26.75 6.90
C LEU A 36 5.94 25.68 6.60
N LYS A 37 5.24 25.79 5.48
CA LYS A 37 4.26 24.79 5.05
C LYS A 37 4.93 23.44 4.82
N ALA A 38 6.04 23.41 4.09
CA ALA A 38 6.82 22.18 3.89
C ALA A 38 7.30 21.57 5.21
N PHE A 39 7.77 22.39 6.15
CA PHE A 39 8.18 21.93 7.48
C PHE A 39 7.00 21.29 8.24
N ALA A 40 5.83 21.94 8.27
CA ALA A 40 4.64 21.39 8.90
C ALA A 40 4.21 20.07 8.26
N ILE A 41 4.18 20.00 6.92
CA ILE A 41 3.86 18.77 6.16
C ILE A 41 4.87 17.66 6.49
N THR A 42 6.15 17.97 6.56
CA THR A 42 7.21 17.01 6.93
C THR A 42 7.03 16.48 8.35
N LEU A 43 6.78 17.36 9.31
CA LEU A 43 6.51 16.96 10.70
C LEU A 43 5.31 16.02 10.78
N HIS A 44 4.23 16.32 10.06
CA HIS A 44 3.03 15.48 10.07
C HIS A 44 3.28 14.11 9.41
N ASN A 45 3.81 14.10 8.20
CA ASN A 45 3.91 12.87 7.41
C ASN A 45 5.12 12.02 7.80
N LEU A 46 6.31 12.58 7.86
CA LEU A 46 7.54 11.86 8.20
C LEU A 46 7.73 11.76 9.72
N GLY A 47 7.52 12.87 10.43
CA GLY A 47 7.67 12.94 11.88
C GLY A 47 6.51 12.33 12.66
N ARG A 48 5.40 12.01 12.00
CA ARG A 48 4.18 11.44 12.63
C ARG A 48 3.65 12.30 13.78
N VAL A 49 3.78 13.63 13.66
CA VAL A 49 3.35 14.60 14.65
C VAL A 49 1.91 15.03 14.36
N THR A 50 1.03 15.03 15.36
CA THR A 50 -0.36 15.50 15.19
C THR A 50 -0.42 17.00 14.95
N GLU A 51 -1.48 17.50 14.30
CA GLU A 51 -1.68 18.91 13.97
C GLU A 51 -1.60 19.80 15.24
N ASN A 52 -2.24 19.39 16.33
CA ASN A 52 -2.17 20.10 17.61
C ASN A 52 -0.74 20.20 18.17
N LYS A 53 0.06 19.13 18.05
CA LYS A 53 1.48 19.17 18.48
C LYS A 53 2.33 20.05 17.55
N ILE A 54 2.05 20.06 16.24
CA ILE A 54 2.70 20.95 15.28
C ILE A 54 2.41 22.40 15.65
N GLN A 55 1.16 22.75 15.98
CA GLN A 55 0.79 24.07 16.46
C GLN A 55 1.65 24.47 17.67
N LYS A 56 1.70 23.64 18.71
CA LYS A 56 2.49 23.91 19.92
C LYS A 56 3.98 24.06 19.64
N ILE A 57 4.55 23.27 18.73
CA ILE A 57 5.95 23.41 18.30
C ILE A 57 6.17 24.77 17.65
N LEU A 58 5.28 25.18 16.74
CA LEU A 58 5.39 26.47 16.06
C LEU A 58 5.20 27.64 17.01
N GLU A 59 4.25 27.57 17.92
CA GLU A 59 4.03 28.57 18.97
C GLU A 59 5.26 28.74 19.90
N SER A 60 5.93 27.63 20.25
CA SER A 60 7.13 27.65 21.09
C SER A 60 8.31 28.41 20.47
N ILE A 61 8.32 28.58 19.16
CA ILE A 61 9.33 29.33 18.40
C ILE A 61 8.79 30.70 17.91
N GLY A 62 7.64 31.16 18.48
CA GLY A 62 7.05 32.45 18.18
C GLY A 62 6.22 32.54 16.90
N ILE A 63 5.85 31.41 16.30
CA ILE A 63 4.98 31.38 15.12
C ILE A 63 3.56 31.07 15.57
N ILE A 64 2.68 32.08 15.51
CA ILE A 64 1.26 31.96 15.88
C ILE A 64 0.49 31.47 14.66
N ILE A 65 -0.05 30.25 14.72
CA ILE A 65 -0.83 29.62 13.67
C ILE A 65 -1.98 28.83 14.28
N SER A 66 -3.16 28.88 13.67
CA SER A 66 -4.30 28.09 14.15
C SER A 66 -4.21 26.65 13.68
N GLU A 67 -4.79 25.71 14.45
CA GLU A 67 -4.91 24.30 14.07
C GLU A 67 -5.66 24.14 12.73
N GLY A 68 -6.74 24.91 12.52
CA GLY A 68 -7.47 24.90 11.24
C GLY A 68 -6.61 25.38 10.05
N THR A 69 -5.67 26.30 10.25
CA THR A 69 -4.73 26.69 9.18
C THR A 69 -3.74 25.57 8.90
N ILE A 70 -3.27 24.86 9.93
CA ILE A 70 -2.40 23.68 9.77
C ILE A 70 -3.14 22.60 8.99
N SER A 71 -4.38 22.27 9.37
CA SER A 71 -5.22 21.29 8.69
C SER A 71 -5.44 21.67 7.21
N ASN A 72 -5.73 22.95 6.93
CA ASN A 72 -5.87 23.44 5.56
C ASN A 72 -4.59 23.27 4.72
N ILE A 73 -3.42 23.55 5.31
CA ILE A 73 -2.12 23.32 4.66
C ILE A 73 -1.92 21.82 4.32
N MET A 74 -2.35 20.93 5.22
CA MET A 74 -2.17 19.49 5.06
C MET A 74 -3.12 18.88 4.03
N ILE A 75 -4.36 19.37 3.95
CA ILE A 75 -5.46 18.70 3.24
C ILE A 75 -5.84 19.43 1.96
N GLU A 76 -6.12 20.75 2.06
CA GLU A 76 -6.77 21.46 0.96
C GLU A 76 -5.80 22.21 0.04
N GLU A 77 -4.83 22.90 0.62
CA GLU A 77 -4.02 23.89 -0.12
C GLU A 77 -3.21 23.29 -1.27
N LYS A 78 -2.79 22.02 -1.13
CA LYS A 78 -1.95 21.30 -2.11
C LYS A 78 -2.63 20.05 -2.66
N ARG A 79 -3.92 19.88 -2.44
CA ARG A 79 -4.67 18.68 -2.84
C ARG A 79 -4.50 18.38 -4.32
N ASP A 80 -4.73 19.36 -5.19
CA ASP A 80 -4.71 19.15 -6.64
C ASP A 80 -3.30 18.82 -7.13
N GLU A 81 -2.27 19.53 -6.60
CA GLU A 81 -0.87 19.29 -6.95
C GLU A 81 -0.46 17.87 -6.53
N PHE A 82 -0.73 17.48 -5.27
CA PHE A 82 -0.38 16.14 -4.76
C PHE A 82 -1.20 15.04 -5.44
N THR A 83 -2.45 15.31 -5.81
CA THR A 83 -3.27 14.36 -6.57
C THR A 83 -2.71 14.14 -7.97
N ALA A 84 -2.30 15.21 -8.64
CA ALA A 84 -1.69 15.13 -9.97
C ALA A 84 -0.35 14.37 -9.90
N GLU A 85 0.50 14.66 -8.92
CA GLU A 85 1.77 13.97 -8.71
C GLU A 85 1.56 12.48 -8.39
N LYS A 86 0.63 12.15 -7.47
CA LYS A 86 0.27 10.76 -7.16
C LYS A 86 -0.17 10.00 -8.41
N ASN A 87 -1.03 10.62 -9.24
CA ASN A 87 -1.53 10.00 -10.46
C ASN A 87 -0.40 9.79 -11.48
N ALA A 88 0.50 10.76 -11.62
CA ALA A 88 1.69 10.63 -12.48
C ALA A 88 2.61 9.50 -12.00
N ILE A 89 2.90 9.41 -10.70
CA ILE A 89 3.70 8.32 -10.11
C ILE A 89 3.03 6.96 -10.38
N PHE A 90 1.72 6.86 -10.15
CA PHE A 90 0.98 5.62 -10.37
C PHE A 90 1.00 5.20 -11.85
N THR A 91 0.68 6.11 -12.77
CA THR A 91 0.66 5.82 -14.21
C THR A 91 2.04 5.40 -14.70
N THR A 92 3.07 6.21 -14.41
CA THR A 92 4.46 5.92 -14.81
C THR A 92 4.97 4.62 -14.18
N GLY A 93 4.65 4.40 -12.90
CA GLY A 93 5.00 3.17 -12.19
C GLY A 93 4.35 1.95 -12.82
N MET A 94 3.04 2.02 -13.11
CA MET A 94 2.33 0.91 -13.76
C MET A 94 2.78 0.67 -15.20
N GLU A 95 3.22 1.70 -15.93
CA GLU A 95 3.75 1.53 -17.29
C GLU A 95 5.11 0.83 -17.31
N ASN A 96 6.02 1.22 -16.42
CA ASN A 96 7.43 0.81 -16.47
C ASN A 96 7.76 -0.38 -15.56
N ALA A 97 6.93 -0.72 -14.57
CA ALA A 97 7.18 -1.85 -13.69
C ALA A 97 6.93 -3.20 -14.37
N ASP A 98 7.77 -4.18 -14.12
CA ASP A 98 7.60 -5.55 -14.60
C ASP A 98 6.48 -6.28 -13.86
N TYR A 99 6.23 -5.93 -12.60
CA TYR A 99 5.19 -6.47 -11.76
C TYR A 99 4.68 -5.41 -10.78
N PHE A 100 3.57 -5.70 -10.11
CA PHE A 100 3.12 -4.93 -8.95
C PHE A 100 2.58 -5.83 -7.83
N GLN A 101 2.58 -5.28 -6.62
CA GLN A 101 1.99 -5.86 -5.43
C GLN A 101 0.74 -5.06 -5.07
N ILE A 102 -0.26 -5.73 -4.49
CA ILE A 102 -1.44 -5.07 -3.96
C ILE A 102 -1.77 -5.63 -2.57
N ASP A 103 -2.18 -4.76 -1.68
CA ASP A 103 -2.64 -5.10 -0.33
C ASP A 103 -3.61 -4.05 0.18
N ASP A 104 -4.43 -4.39 1.18
CA ASP A 104 -5.40 -3.48 1.76
C ASP A 104 -5.42 -3.51 3.29
N THR A 105 -5.95 -2.45 3.87
CA THR A 105 -6.30 -2.41 5.29
C THR A 105 -7.56 -1.60 5.51
N GLY A 106 -8.36 -1.96 6.52
CA GLY A 106 -9.52 -1.15 6.88
C GLY A 106 -9.10 0.28 7.25
N ALA A 107 -9.84 1.28 6.81
CA ALA A 107 -9.65 2.70 7.10
C ALA A 107 -10.99 3.30 7.53
N ARG A 108 -11.28 3.32 8.82
CA ARG A 108 -12.54 3.88 9.32
C ARG A 108 -12.45 5.39 9.39
N HIS A 109 -13.47 6.09 8.84
CA HIS A 109 -13.58 7.53 8.89
C HIS A 109 -15.03 7.96 9.15
N ALA A 110 -15.24 8.92 10.07
CA ALA A 110 -16.56 9.46 10.42
C ALA A 110 -17.62 8.36 10.69
N GLY A 111 -17.22 7.27 11.38
CA GLY A 111 -18.11 6.16 11.70
C GLY A 111 -18.38 5.17 10.55
N LYS A 112 -17.89 5.44 9.33
CA LYS A 112 -18.03 4.56 8.16
C LYS A 112 -16.77 3.74 7.93
N ASN A 113 -16.94 2.53 7.39
CA ASN A 113 -15.82 1.70 6.99
C ASN A 113 -15.39 2.10 5.57
N HIS A 114 -14.11 2.40 5.43
CA HIS A 114 -13.40 2.57 4.17
C HIS A 114 -12.22 1.60 4.15
N TYR A 115 -11.55 1.50 3.02
CA TYR A 115 -10.38 0.66 2.85
C TYR A 115 -9.25 1.48 2.24
N LEU A 116 -8.05 1.28 2.75
CA LEU A 116 -6.83 1.83 2.19
C LEU A 116 -6.15 0.73 1.41
N ASP A 117 -6.15 0.85 0.11
CA ASP A 117 -5.45 -0.02 -0.80
C ASP A 117 -4.11 0.59 -1.21
N VAL A 118 -3.10 -0.23 -1.36
CA VAL A 118 -1.80 0.17 -1.87
C VAL A 118 -1.44 -0.65 -3.10
N VAL A 119 -1.02 0.02 -4.15
CA VAL A 119 -0.35 -0.59 -5.31
C VAL A 119 1.11 -0.22 -5.22
N TYR A 120 1.97 -1.22 -5.19
CA TYR A 120 3.38 -1.08 -4.82
C TYR A 120 4.30 -1.97 -5.67
N ASN A 121 5.49 -1.48 -5.93
CA ASN A 121 6.67 -2.28 -6.20
C ASN A 121 7.91 -1.54 -5.68
N ASP A 122 9.13 -2.05 -5.96
CA ASP A 122 10.37 -1.44 -5.45
C ASP A 122 10.66 -0.05 -6.02
N GLN A 123 9.96 0.37 -7.07
CA GLN A 123 10.15 1.65 -7.76
C GLN A 123 9.08 2.68 -7.39
N PHE A 124 7.88 2.26 -7.03
CA PHE A 124 6.78 3.17 -6.71
C PHE A 124 5.81 2.58 -5.67
N GLY A 125 5.06 3.47 -5.02
CA GLY A 125 3.93 3.12 -4.17
C GLY A 125 2.83 4.17 -4.27
N SER A 126 1.60 3.73 -4.49
CA SER A 126 0.42 4.61 -4.57
C SER A 126 -0.69 4.10 -3.70
N PHE A 127 -1.34 5.03 -2.98
CA PHE A 127 -2.38 4.74 -2.01
C PHE A 127 -3.73 5.21 -2.52
N PHE A 128 -4.76 4.41 -2.26
CA PHE A 128 -6.14 4.67 -2.66
C PHE A 128 -7.09 4.42 -1.49
N ILE A 129 -8.02 5.35 -1.25
CA ILE A 129 -9.11 5.15 -0.27
C ILE A 129 -10.35 4.75 -1.03
N LEU A 130 -10.94 3.62 -0.65
CA LEU A 130 -12.12 3.05 -1.28
C LEU A 130 -13.27 2.95 -0.28
N ASP A 131 -14.49 3.11 -0.78
CA ASP A 131 -15.71 3.00 0.03
C ASP A 131 -16.11 1.54 0.32
N GLY A 132 -15.63 0.61 -0.50
CA GLY A 132 -15.92 -0.81 -0.39
C GLY A 132 -14.69 -1.68 -0.57
N LYS A 133 -14.86 -2.98 -0.29
CA LYS A 133 -13.83 -4.02 -0.42
C LYS A 133 -14.24 -5.06 -1.48
N SER A 134 -14.77 -4.60 -2.58
CA SER A 134 -15.10 -5.48 -3.70
C SER A 134 -14.13 -5.27 -4.87
N LYS A 135 -14.09 -6.22 -5.78
CA LYS A 135 -13.33 -6.05 -7.02
C LYS A 135 -13.88 -4.90 -7.89
N ASP A 136 -15.14 -4.54 -7.73
CA ASP A 136 -15.76 -3.45 -8.46
C ASP A 136 -15.32 -2.07 -7.91
N ASP A 137 -14.99 -2.01 -6.61
CA ASP A 137 -14.36 -0.83 -6.00
C ASP A 137 -12.91 -0.66 -6.45
N LEU A 138 -12.20 -1.76 -6.73
CA LEU A 138 -10.78 -1.76 -7.15
C LEU A 138 -10.58 -1.44 -8.64
N ARG A 139 -11.49 -1.90 -9.51
CA ARG A 139 -11.36 -1.75 -10.97
C ARG A 139 -11.11 -0.32 -11.44
N PRO A 140 -11.80 0.71 -10.89
CA PRO A 140 -11.58 2.10 -11.28
C PRO A 140 -10.15 2.60 -11.06
N ILE A 141 -9.41 2.07 -10.06
CA ILE A 141 -8.00 2.42 -9.83
C ILE A 141 -7.18 2.15 -11.09
N PHE A 142 -7.48 1.07 -11.78
CA PHE A 142 -6.76 0.59 -12.95
C PHE A 142 -7.45 0.94 -14.28
N GLY A 143 -8.55 1.69 -14.25
CA GLY A 143 -9.34 2.01 -15.44
C GLY A 143 -10.03 0.81 -16.10
N LEU A 144 -10.25 -0.29 -15.37
CA LEU A 144 -10.81 -1.54 -15.87
C LEU A 144 -12.34 -1.50 -15.89
N LYS A 145 -12.92 -1.97 -16.98
CA LYS A 145 -14.34 -2.27 -17.12
C LYS A 145 -14.67 -3.66 -16.58
N GLU A 146 -15.95 -3.97 -16.51
CA GLU A 146 -16.40 -5.29 -16.11
C GLU A 146 -15.85 -6.37 -17.06
N GLY A 147 -15.23 -7.42 -16.49
CA GLY A 147 -14.60 -8.49 -17.25
C GLY A 147 -13.18 -8.22 -17.74
N GLU A 148 -12.71 -6.98 -17.72
CA GLU A 148 -11.33 -6.64 -18.10
C GLU A 148 -10.34 -6.99 -16.97
N GLN A 149 -9.12 -7.31 -17.38
CA GLN A 149 -7.99 -7.63 -16.49
C GLN A 149 -6.72 -6.96 -17.01
N ILE A 150 -5.82 -6.63 -16.08
CA ILE A 150 -4.48 -6.15 -16.44
C ILE A 150 -3.64 -7.33 -16.92
N ASP A 151 -2.94 -7.17 -18.03
CA ASP A 151 -1.96 -8.15 -18.52
C ASP A 151 -0.56 -7.85 -17.98
N LYS A 152 -0.44 -7.71 -16.65
CA LYS A 152 0.83 -7.50 -15.94
C LYS A 152 0.91 -8.42 -14.73
N PRO A 153 2.06 -9.03 -14.45
CA PRO A 153 2.26 -9.85 -13.26
C PRO A 153 1.92 -9.09 -11.98
N MET A 154 1.13 -9.72 -11.13
CA MET A 154 0.67 -9.16 -9.85
C MET A 154 0.86 -10.17 -8.73
N ILE A 155 1.28 -9.73 -7.57
CA ILE A 155 1.26 -10.56 -6.35
C ILE A 155 0.35 -9.95 -5.28
N SER A 156 -0.43 -10.79 -4.64
CA SER A 156 -1.33 -10.42 -3.53
C SER A 156 -1.50 -11.59 -2.57
N ASP A 157 -2.25 -11.38 -1.50
CA ASP A 157 -2.85 -12.48 -0.76
C ASP A 157 -3.98 -13.15 -1.57
N ALA A 158 -4.62 -14.16 -0.98
CA ALA A 158 -5.71 -14.89 -1.63
C ALA A 158 -7.10 -14.23 -1.44
N ALA A 159 -7.18 -12.97 -1.05
CA ALA A 159 -8.44 -12.28 -0.85
C ALA A 159 -9.23 -12.12 -2.17
N GLN A 160 -10.55 -12.28 -2.07
CA GLN A 160 -11.41 -12.37 -3.26
C GLN A 160 -11.44 -11.09 -4.10
N GLN A 161 -11.29 -9.92 -3.48
CA GLN A 161 -11.28 -8.64 -4.20
C GLN A 161 -10.13 -8.53 -5.20
N PHE A 162 -9.00 -9.19 -4.95
CA PHE A 162 -7.85 -9.15 -5.85
C PHE A 162 -7.97 -10.16 -7.00
N HIS A 163 -8.91 -11.11 -6.91
CA HIS A 163 -9.14 -12.06 -7.99
C HIS A 163 -9.64 -11.33 -9.23
N SER A 164 -9.07 -11.66 -10.37
CA SER A 164 -9.46 -11.09 -11.66
C SER A 164 -9.06 -9.62 -11.90
N ILE A 165 -8.20 -9.05 -11.06
CA ILE A 165 -7.57 -7.75 -11.37
C ILE A 165 -6.48 -7.95 -12.41
N SER A 166 -5.66 -9.00 -12.27
CA SER A 166 -4.66 -9.38 -13.26
C SER A 166 -4.88 -10.81 -13.75
N SER A 167 -4.67 -11.03 -15.05
CA SER A 167 -4.62 -12.38 -15.67
C SER A 167 -3.40 -13.19 -15.19
N LYS A 168 -2.38 -12.49 -14.66
CA LYS A 168 -1.10 -13.04 -14.22
C LYS A 168 -0.93 -12.95 -12.70
N GLN A 169 -2.00 -13.20 -11.92
CA GLN A 169 -1.97 -13.13 -10.47
C GLN A 169 -1.16 -14.28 -9.85
N GLY A 170 -0.09 -13.92 -9.12
CA GLY A 170 0.59 -14.78 -8.17
C GLY A 170 0.05 -14.62 -6.75
N LEU A 171 0.21 -15.63 -5.90
CA LEU A 171 -0.16 -15.59 -4.49
C LEU A 171 1.06 -15.61 -3.59
N CYS A 172 0.96 -14.87 -2.49
CA CYS A 172 1.98 -14.77 -1.47
C CYS A 172 2.18 -16.10 -0.73
N TRP A 173 3.37 -16.69 -0.82
CA TRP A 173 3.73 -17.91 -0.12
C TRP A 173 3.74 -17.76 1.41
N ILE A 174 4.09 -16.57 1.92
CA ILE A 174 4.07 -16.31 3.37
C ILE A 174 2.65 -16.38 3.91
N HIS A 175 1.65 -15.85 3.16
CA HIS A 175 0.25 -16.00 3.52
C HIS A 175 -0.21 -17.45 3.46
N GLU A 176 0.25 -18.21 2.47
CA GLU A 176 -0.05 -19.65 2.37
C GLU A 176 0.51 -20.42 3.57
N ILE A 177 1.77 -20.20 3.96
CA ILE A 177 2.38 -20.83 5.12
C ILE A 177 1.68 -20.42 6.43
N ARG A 178 1.18 -19.18 6.52
CA ARG A 178 0.39 -18.72 7.69
C ARG A 178 -0.90 -19.53 7.89
N HIS A 179 -1.51 -20.10 6.85
CA HIS A 179 -2.67 -20.98 7.01
C HIS A 179 -2.32 -22.24 7.82
N TYR A 180 -1.17 -22.86 7.57
CA TYR A 180 -0.69 -24.01 8.34
C TYR A 180 -0.32 -23.63 9.78
N ARG A 181 0.31 -22.48 10.00
CA ARG A 181 0.66 -21.99 11.34
C ARG A 181 -0.56 -21.65 12.22
N LYS A 182 -1.72 -21.44 11.63
CA LYS A 182 -2.97 -21.21 12.36
C LYS A 182 -3.62 -22.51 12.85
N LEU A 183 -3.17 -23.66 12.37
CA LEU A 183 -3.67 -24.94 12.85
C LEU A 183 -3.17 -25.19 14.28
N THR A 184 -4.10 -25.59 15.17
CA THR A 184 -3.82 -25.81 16.60
C THR A 184 -4.08 -27.27 16.98
N PRO A 185 -3.16 -28.20 16.63
CA PRO A 185 -3.37 -29.60 16.95
C PRO A 185 -3.32 -29.85 18.46
N VAL A 186 -4.24 -30.67 18.95
CA VAL A 186 -4.31 -31.07 20.36
C VAL A 186 -3.38 -32.25 20.63
N LEU A 187 -3.35 -33.25 19.74
CA LEU A 187 -2.55 -34.45 19.87
C LEU A 187 -1.09 -34.20 19.53
N GLU A 188 -0.17 -34.74 20.31
CA GLU A 188 1.28 -34.58 20.10
C GLU A 188 1.73 -35.10 18.73
N GLN A 189 1.21 -36.25 18.31
CA GLN A 189 1.48 -36.78 16.97
C GLN A 189 1.07 -35.82 15.85
N HIS A 190 -0.04 -35.07 15.99
CA HIS A 190 -0.49 -34.08 15.01
C HIS A 190 0.39 -32.83 15.04
N ARG A 191 0.94 -32.44 16.20
CA ARG A 191 1.91 -31.35 16.31
C ARG A 191 3.20 -31.70 15.57
N THR A 192 3.72 -32.90 15.76
CA THR A 192 4.92 -33.41 15.07
C THR A 192 4.70 -33.44 13.56
N LEU A 193 3.53 -33.95 13.10
CA LEU A 193 3.18 -33.98 11.68
C LEU A 193 3.11 -32.57 11.08
N LEU A 194 2.44 -31.65 11.76
CA LEU A 194 2.29 -30.25 11.31
C LEU A 194 3.65 -29.54 11.26
N SER A 195 4.48 -29.68 12.29
CA SER A 195 5.82 -29.09 12.31
C SER A 195 6.65 -29.59 11.12
N GLY A 196 6.74 -30.91 10.94
CA GLY A 196 7.50 -31.48 9.83
C GLY A 196 6.93 -31.12 8.44
N PHE A 197 5.62 -30.84 8.36
CA PHE A 197 5.03 -30.33 7.12
C PHE A 197 5.41 -28.86 6.87
N ILE A 198 5.37 -28.02 7.90
CA ILE A 198 5.80 -26.61 7.81
C ILE A 198 7.28 -26.51 7.42
N ASP A 199 8.15 -27.38 7.97
CA ASP A 199 9.56 -27.41 7.61
C ASP A 199 9.77 -27.75 6.13
N ARG A 200 8.99 -28.70 5.59
CA ARG A 200 8.98 -28.99 4.14
C ARG A 200 8.48 -27.83 3.29
N LEU A 201 7.50 -27.08 3.77
CA LEU A 201 7.04 -25.87 3.08
C LEU A 201 8.14 -24.80 3.00
N TRP A 202 8.91 -24.62 4.05
CA TRP A 202 10.04 -23.69 4.04
C TRP A 202 11.16 -24.15 3.11
N GLN A 203 11.50 -25.44 3.13
CA GLN A 203 12.46 -25.99 2.17
C GLN A 203 12.00 -25.78 0.73
N TYR A 204 10.72 -25.99 0.45
CA TYR A 204 10.17 -25.74 -0.87
C TYR A 204 10.19 -24.25 -1.24
N TYR A 205 9.92 -23.38 -0.28
CA TYR A 205 10.02 -21.93 -0.47
C TYR A 205 11.44 -21.49 -0.82
N GLU A 206 12.45 -22.04 -0.16
CA GLU A 206 13.87 -21.78 -0.46
C GLU A 206 14.23 -22.23 -1.88
N LEU A 207 13.77 -23.41 -2.31
CA LEU A 207 13.97 -23.86 -3.70
C LEU A 207 13.31 -22.94 -4.72
N LEU A 208 12.15 -22.36 -4.41
CA LEU A 208 11.53 -21.35 -5.27
C LEU A 208 12.34 -20.04 -5.28
N ALA A 209 12.95 -19.67 -4.16
CA ALA A 209 13.84 -18.51 -4.10
C ALA A 209 15.11 -18.75 -4.94
N ASP A 210 15.73 -19.91 -4.85
CA ASP A 210 16.88 -20.30 -5.68
C ASP A 210 16.54 -20.27 -7.18
N PHE A 211 15.34 -20.74 -7.54
CA PHE A 211 14.85 -20.66 -8.92
C PHE A 211 14.78 -19.22 -9.43
N LYS A 212 14.35 -18.28 -8.60
CA LYS A 212 14.27 -16.86 -9.00
C LYS A 212 15.64 -16.26 -9.31
N GLU A 213 16.67 -16.64 -8.59
CA GLU A 213 18.04 -16.16 -8.84
C GLU A 213 18.59 -16.66 -10.18
N ASN A 214 18.25 -17.91 -10.56
CA ASN A 214 18.69 -18.54 -11.79
C ASN A 214 17.56 -19.36 -12.43
N PRO A 215 16.61 -18.70 -13.15
CA PRO A 215 15.48 -19.40 -13.75
C PRO A 215 15.95 -20.41 -14.81
N ASP A 216 15.59 -21.69 -14.62
CA ASP A 216 15.89 -22.81 -15.51
C ASP A 216 14.64 -23.65 -15.77
N CYS A 217 14.38 -24.01 -17.02
CA CYS A 217 13.16 -24.75 -17.40
C CYS A 217 13.10 -26.13 -16.74
N GLY A 218 14.23 -26.85 -16.65
CA GLY A 218 14.30 -28.16 -16.03
C GLY A 218 14.05 -28.10 -14.52
N PHE A 219 14.65 -27.12 -13.87
CA PHE A 219 14.44 -26.88 -12.45
C PHE A 219 13.01 -26.41 -12.16
N GLY A 220 12.43 -25.53 -13.01
CA GLY A 220 11.02 -25.14 -12.90
C GLY A 220 10.06 -26.32 -13.04
N ALA A 221 10.31 -27.22 -14.00
CA ALA A 221 9.51 -28.46 -14.17
C ALA A 221 9.62 -29.37 -12.93
N TYR A 222 10.82 -29.55 -12.38
CA TYR A 222 11.06 -30.28 -11.14
C TYR A 222 10.27 -29.68 -9.97
N LEU A 223 10.30 -28.35 -9.80
CA LEU A 223 9.54 -27.67 -8.75
C LEU A 223 8.02 -27.85 -8.90
N GLY A 224 7.51 -27.83 -10.13
CA GLY A 224 6.12 -28.13 -10.42
C GLY A 224 5.73 -29.57 -10.03
N TRP A 225 6.59 -30.55 -10.31
CA TRP A 225 6.43 -31.95 -9.89
C TRP A 225 6.53 -32.08 -8.36
N LEU A 226 7.52 -31.42 -7.73
CA LEU A 226 7.73 -31.47 -6.29
C LEU A 226 6.51 -30.88 -5.53
N PHE A 227 5.91 -29.81 -6.08
CA PHE A 227 4.64 -29.29 -5.55
C PHE A 227 3.55 -30.39 -5.54
N ASP A 228 3.35 -31.09 -6.65
CA ASP A 228 2.35 -32.15 -6.74
C ASP A 228 2.63 -33.30 -5.78
N PHE A 229 3.91 -33.60 -5.52
CA PHE A 229 4.33 -34.59 -4.55
C PHE A 229 4.04 -34.15 -3.11
N ILE A 230 4.43 -32.94 -2.72
CA ILE A 230 4.20 -32.39 -1.37
C ILE A 230 2.72 -32.26 -1.05
N PHE A 231 1.93 -31.77 -2.01
CA PHE A 231 0.48 -31.55 -1.86
C PHE A 231 -0.37 -32.67 -2.47
N SER A 232 0.15 -33.91 -2.42
CA SER A 232 -0.56 -35.06 -3.00
C SER A 232 -1.89 -35.32 -2.28
N PRO A 233 -2.99 -35.52 -3.01
CA PRO A 233 -4.31 -35.80 -2.41
C PRO A 233 -4.42 -37.22 -1.82
N THR A 234 -3.49 -38.10 -2.17
CA THR A 234 -3.49 -39.50 -1.73
C THR A 234 -2.74 -39.70 -0.41
N ALA A 235 -1.86 -38.80 -0.06
CA ALA A 235 -1.06 -38.85 1.16
C ALA A 235 -1.82 -38.25 2.33
N LYS A 236 -2.78 -39.00 2.89
CA LYS A 236 -3.50 -38.54 4.11
C LYS A 236 -2.58 -38.64 5.33
N THR A 237 -2.54 -37.55 6.11
CA THR A 237 -1.72 -37.46 7.31
C THR A 237 -2.41 -38.07 8.54
N GLY A 238 -3.74 -38.25 8.48
CA GLY A 238 -4.58 -38.60 9.63
C GLY A 238 -4.97 -37.40 10.50
N TYR A 239 -4.46 -36.21 10.19
CA TYR A 239 -4.89 -34.94 10.80
C TYR A 239 -5.79 -34.18 9.80
N VAL A 240 -7.10 -34.29 9.96
CA VAL A 240 -8.11 -33.82 9.00
C VAL A 240 -7.92 -32.35 8.63
N MET A 241 -7.67 -31.45 9.59
CA MET A 241 -7.48 -30.03 9.31
C MET A 241 -6.23 -29.76 8.47
N LEU A 242 -5.16 -30.54 8.65
CA LEU A 242 -3.96 -30.45 7.83
C LEU A 242 -4.26 -30.94 6.40
N ASP A 243 -4.96 -32.09 6.26
CA ASP A 243 -5.33 -32.63 4.97
C ASP A 243 -6.24 -31.69 4.15
N GLU A 244 -7.20 -31.02 4.80
CA GLU A 244 -8.04 -30.00 4.20
C GLU A 244 -7.24 -28.77 3.76
N THR A 245 -6.27 -28.33 4.57
CA THR A 245 -5.39 -27.21 4.25
C THR A 245 -4.52 -27.54 3.03
N ILE A 246 -3.94 -28.75 3.00
CA ILE A 246 -3.17 -29.28 1.86
C ILE A 246 -4.03 -29.28 0.59
N ALA A 247 -5.25 -29.79 0.66
CA ALA A 247 -6.17 -29.81 -0.48
C ALA A 247 -6.54 -28.40 -0.96
N SER A 248 -6.66 -27.44 -0.03
CA SER A 248 -6.90 -26.03 -0.36
C SER A 248 -5.69 -25.39 -1.07
N THR A 249 -4.47 -25.62 -0.58
CA THR A 249 -3.23 -25.15 -1.21
C THR A 249 -3.10 -25.69 -2.62
N ARG A 250 -3.39 -26.98 -2.82
CA ARG A 250 -3.35 -27.63 -4.14
C ARG A 250 -4.25 -26.94 -5.16
N LYS A 251 -5.45 -26.52 -4.78
CA LYS A 251 -6.37 -25.78 -5.67
C LYS A 251 -5.79 -24.44 -6.14
N ARG A 252 -4.83 -23.88 -5.44
CA ARG A 252 -4.17 -22.61 -5.74
C ARG A 252 -2.83 -22.77 -6.48
N LYS A 253 -2.46 -24.01 -6.88
CA LYS A 253 -1.17 -24.33 -7.53
C LYS A 253 -0.79 -23.32 -8.60
N ASP A 254 -1.67 -23.08 -9.58
CA ASP A 254 -1.36 -22.24 -10.75
C ASP A 254 -1.01 -20.80 -10.38
N ARG A 255 -1.57 -20.31 -9.28
CA ARG A 255 -1.27 -18.97 -8.76
C ARG A 255 -0.05 -18.96 -7.84
N LEU A 256 0.15 -19.99 -7.00
CA LEU A 256 1.32 -20.11 -6.15
C LEU A 256 2.60 -20.34 -6.95
N LEU A 257 2.50 -21.04 -8.09
CA LEU A 257 3.62 -21.30 -9.00
C LEU A 257 3.75 -20.29 -10.14
N LYS A 258 3.06 -19.14 -10.05
CA LYS A 258 3.13 -18.11 -11.08
C LYS A 258 4.57 -17.58 -11.26
N VAL A 259 5.40 -17.62 -10.23
CA VAL A 259 6.81 -17.28 -10.26
C VAL A 259 7.64 -18.16 -11.22
N LEU A 260 7.21 -19.38 -11.49
CA LEU A 260 7.89 -20.25 -12.47
C LEU A 260 7.70 -19.78 -13.92
N ILE A 261 6.68 -18.94 -14.17
CA ILE A 261 6.38 -18.35 -15.48
C ILE A 261 6.89 -16.91 -15.52
N TYR A 262 6.80 -16.19 -14.40
CA TYR A 262 7.18 -14.79 -14.21
C TYR A 262 8.18 -14.67 -13.05
N PRO A 263 9.47 -14.96 -13.27
CA PRO A 263 10.48 -14.98 -12.20
C PRO A 263 10.69 -13.62 -11.53
N GLU A 264 10.29 -12.53 -12.17
CA GLU A 264 10.26 -11.19 -11.61
C GLU A 264 9.31 -11.05 -10.41
N LEU A 265 8.24 -11.87 -10.33
CA LEU A 265 7.33 -11.85 -9.20
C LEU A 265 8.06 -12.23 -7.90
N PRO A 266 7.91 -11.44 -6.82
CA PRO A 266 8.37 -11.87 -5.51
C PRO A 266 7.53 -13.06 -4.99
N LEU A 267 8.11 -13.86 -4.10
CA LEU A 267 7.38 -14.96 -3.44
C LEU A 267 6.43 -14.48 -2.33
N HIS A 268 6.51 -13.21 -1.99
CA HIS A 268 5.71 -12.58 -0.93
C HIS A 268 5.33 -11.15 -1.31
N ASN A 269 4.24 -10.65 -0.73
CA ASN A 269 3.79 -9.26 -0.89
C ASN A 269 4.22 -8.35 0.28
N ASN A 270 5.37 -8.64 0.89
CA ASN A 270 5.85 -7.93 2.07
C ASN A 270 6.06 -6.42 1.82
N GLY A 271 6.43 -6.02 0.59
CA GLY A 271 6.57 -4.62 0.22
C GLY A 271 5.26 -3.86 0.38
N SER A 272 4.16 -4.38 -0.16
CA SER A 272 2.83 -3.78 0.01
C SER A 272 2.33 -3.84 1.46
N GLU A 273 2.60 -4.94 2.21
CA GLU A 273 2.29 -5.03 3.65
C GLU A 273 3.00 -3.93 4.46
N ILE A 274 4.28 -3.66 4.17
CA ILE A 274 5.04 -2.58 4.83
C ILE A 274 4.49 -1.22 4.43
N ALA A 275 4.19 -1.00 3.16
CA ALA A 275 3.62 0.26 2.68
C ALA A 275 2.26 0.55 3.31
N VAL A 276 1.34 -0.42 3.33
CA VAL A 276 0.03 -0.29 3.99
C VAL A 276 0.15 0.04 5.48
N ARG A 277 1.22 -0.41 6.15
CA ARG A 277 1.47 -0.14 7.57
C ARG A 277 1.58 1.37 7.87
N GLU A 278 2.04 2.18 6.94
CA GLU A 278 2.08 3.65 7.12
C GLU A 278 0.69 4.23 7.34
N GLY A 279 -0.31 3.77 6.61
CA GLY A 279 -1.71 4.15 6.83
C GLY A 279 -2.26 3.68 8.19
N VAL A 280 -1.88 2.48 8.62
CA VAL A 280 -2.24 1.95 9.95
C VAL A 280 -1.62 2.80 11.06
N ILE A 281 -0.35 3.23 10.91
CA ILE A 281 0.34 4.08 11.88
C ILE A 281 -0.35 5.44 11.95
N LYS A 282 -0.67 6.06 10.81
CA LYS A 282 -1.37 7.35 10.78
C LYS A 282 -2.70 7.30 11.55
N ARG A 283 -3.51 6.28 11.34
CA ARG A 283 -4.76 6.08 12.14
C ARG A 283 -4.50 6.03 13.63
N LYS A 284 -3.46 5.31 14.07
CA LYS A 284 -3.13 5.18 15.49
C LYS A 284 -2.66 6.48 16.13
N ILE A 285 -1.95 7.33 15.38
CA ILE A 285 -1.48 8.64 15.84
C ILE A 285 -2.67 9.57 16.13
N SER A 286 -3.69 9.52 15.27
CA SER A 286 -4.90 10.37 15.39
C SER A 286 -6.00 9.73 16.25
N TYR A 287 -5.74 8.65 16.97
CA TYR A 287 -6.71 7.86 17.75
C TYR A 287 -7.88 7.30 16.92
N GLY A 288 -7.75 7.27 15.59
CA GLY A 288 -8.77 6.77 14.66
C GLY A 288 -10.07 7.56 14.79
N THR A 289 -10.28 8.49 13.93
CA THR A 289 -11.57 9.24 13.86
C THR A 289 -12.62 8.42 13.13
#